data_55ed504f44c95f0539be53705baaec3b
#
_entry.id   55ed504f44c95f0539be53705baaec3b
#
_cell.length_a   1.000
_cell.length_b   1.000
_cell.length_c   1.000
_cell.angle_alpha   90.00
_cell.angle_beta   90.00
_cell.angle_gamma   90.00
#
_symmetry.space_group_name_H-M   'P 1'
#
loop_
_entity.id
_entity.type
_entity.pdbx_description
1 polymer ?
#
loop_
_entity_poly.entity_id
_entity_poly.type
_entity_poly.pdbx_seq_one_letter_code
_entity_poly.pdbx_strand_id
1 'polypeptide(L)'
;MATYVMSDLHGDYNGYKSILKQITFNESDTLYINGDVLDRGSYGLKILLDMMLKPNIYPIFGNHEYAAYQCLKFLMEEVTEDNIEKLDAGFLEGLLEWQSIGGQTTIDEFHKLNHDERQSILDYLEEFSLFETITVAGNDFVIVHAGLDNFNKSRPLEDYELHELIFRSPDYDKIYFDDKYLVTGHLPTRVIDKNPKPDHIYIKNNHIALDCGAGFGGQVGCICLDNFEEFYSKDI
;
A
#
# COMPACT_ATOMS: atom_id res chain seq x y z
N MET A 1 5.51 -18.76 -13.46
CA MET A 1 4.39 -17.81 -13.31
C MET A 1 3.86 -17.99 -11.91
N ALA A 2 4.11 -17.07 -11.04
CA ALA A 2 3.64 -17.08 -9.67
C ALA A 2 3.01 -15.71 -9.35
N THR A 3 2.13 -15.67 -8.35
CA THR A 3 1.42 -14.45 -7.93
C THR A 3 1.82 -14.10 -6.52
N TYR A 4 2.33 -12.89 -6.33
CA TYR A 4 2.84 -12.40 -5.07
C TYR A 4 2.05 -11.18 -4.58
N VAL A 5 2.04 -10.98 -3.27
CA VAL A 5 1.54 -9.74 -2.64
C VAL A 5 2.54 -9.27 -1.60
N MET A 6 2.87 -7.99 -1.62
CA MET A 6 3.58 -7.28 -0.54
C MET A 6 2.83 -6.00 -0.17
N SER A 7 3.12 -5.42 0.99
CA SER A 7 2.41 -4.25 1.51
C SER A 7 3.31 -3.37 2.35
N ASP A 8 2.92 -2.10 2.53
CA ASP A 8 3.49 -1.18 3.53
C ASP A 8 5.02 -1.03 3.42
N LEU A 9 5.49 -0.69 2.21
CA LEU A 9 6.91 -0.55 1.91
C LEU A 9 7.53 0.68 2.58
N HIS A 10 6.76 1.76 2.72
CA HIS A 10 7.16 2.99 3.38
C HIS A 10 8.58 3.44 3.01
N GLY A 11 8.88 3.53 1.72
CA GLY A 11 10.16 3.99 1.23
C GLY A 11 11.35 3.07 1.51
N ASP A 12 11.14 1.82 1.98
CA ASP A 12 12.20 0.82 2.13
C ASP A 12 12.55 0.18 0.77
N TYR A 13 13.24 0.95 -0.07
CA TYR A 13 13.69 0.52 -1.39
C TYR A 13 14.60 -0.71 -1.32
N ASN A 14 15.43 -0.82 -0.29
CA ASN A 14 16.34 -1.97 -0.15
C ASN A 14 15.54 -3.23 0.19
N GLY A 15 14.57 -3.14 1.09
CA GLY A 15 13.65 -4.22 1.42
C GLY A 15 12.85 -4.68 0.20
N TYR A 16 12.26 -3.74 -0.55
CA TYR A 16 11.58 -4.02 -1.81
C TYR A 16 12.48 -4.77 -2.81
N LYS A 17 13.70 -4.28 -3.07
CA LYS A 17 14.64 -4.93 -4.00
C LYS A 17 15.14 -6.28 -3.48
N SER A 18 15.27 -6.43 -2.16
CA SER A 18 15.62 -7.70 -1.53
C SER A 18 14.57 -8.76 -1.81
N ILE A 19 13.28 -8.44 -1.60
CA ILE A 19 12.18 -9.36 -1.89
C ILE A 19 12.15 -9.73 -3.38
N LEU A 20 12.21 -8.75 -4.30
CA LEU A 20 12.23 -9.05 -5.75
C LEU A 20 13.37 -10.01 -6.13
N LYS A 21 14.53 -9.88 -5.49
CA LYS A 21 15.67 -10.78 -5.70
C LYS A 21 15.41 -12.19 -5.15
N GLN A 22 14.86 -12.30 -3.93
CA GLN A 22 14.57 -13.58 -3.29
C GLN A 22 13.59 -14.42 -4.11
N ILE A 23 12.47 -13.77 -4.58
CA ILE A 23 11.47 -14.45 -5.40
C ILE A 23 11.89 -14.60 -6.87
N THR A 24 13.06 -14.09 -7.24
CA THR A 24 13.55 -14.10 -8.63
C THR A 24 12.51 -13.53 -9.61
N PHE A 25 11.87 -12.41 -9.17
CA PHE A 25 10.74 -11.78 -9.89
C PHE A 25 11.08 -11.49 -11.34
N ASN A 26 10.23 -11.91 -12.25
CA ASN A 26 10.42 -11.78 -13.70
C ASN A 26 9.08 -11.48 -14.43
N GLU A 27 9.14 -11.22 -15.73
CA GLU A 27 7.99 -10.80 -16.55
C GLU A 27 6.82 -11.82 -16.60
N SER A 28 7.04 -13.09 -16.23
CA SER A 28 5.98 -14.09 -16.19
C SER A 28 5.20 -14.11 -14.86
N ASP A 29 5.70 -13.43 -13.85
CA ASP A 29 5.10 -13.38 -12.52
C ASP A 29 4.17 -12.17 -12.38
N THR A 30 3.29 -12.18 -11.39
CA THR A 30 2.42 -11.06 -11.02
C THR A 30 2.73 -10.64 -9.60
N LEU A 31 2.84 -9.34 -9.36
CA LEU A 31 3.03 -8.78 -8.02
C LEU A 31 1.99 -7.71 -7.75
N TYR A 32 1.24 -7.87 -6.66
CA TYR A 32 0.39 -6.83 -6.10
C TYR A 32 1.14 -6.10 -4.99
N ILE A 33 1.12 -4.77 -5.02
CA ILE A 33 1.64 -3.93 -3.92
C ILE A 33 0.45 -3.26 -3.26
N ASN A 34 0.14 -3.73 -2.06
CA ASN A 34 -1.10 -3.43 -1.36
C ASN A 34 -1.01 -2.15 -0.50
N GLY A 35 -0.65 -1.05 -1.15
CA GLY A 35 -0.61 0.29 -0.55
C GLY A 35 0.59 0.58 0.33
N ASP A 36 0.64 1.83 0.78
CA ASP A 36 1.63 2.41 1.68
C ASP A 36 3.08 2.21 1.21
N VAL A 37 3.31 2.54 -0.07
CA VAL A 37 4.65 2.59 -0.69
C VAL A 37 5.42 3.81 -0.22
N LEU A 38 4.69 4.93 -0.03
CA LEU A 38 5.21 6.25 0.28
C LEU A 38 5.43 6.47 1.79
N ASP A 39 6.07 7.58 2.11
CA ASP A 39 6.26 8.15 3.44
C ASP A 39 7.20 7.37 4.37
N ARG A 40 7.62 8.01 5.47
CA ARG A 40 8.51 7.50 6.53
C ARG A 40 9.94 7.25 6.05
N GLY A 41 10.13 6.37 5.07
CA GLY A 41 11.43 6.11 4.46
C GLY A 41 11.76 7.08 3.33
N SER A 42 13.02 7.10 2.89
CA SER A 42 13.54 8.15 2.00
C SER A 42 13.47 7.83 0.50
N TYR A 43 12.83 6.70 0.10
CA TYR A 43 12.87 6.23 -1.28
C TYR A 43 11.49 5.77 -1.81
N GLY A 44 10.40 6.37 -1.33
CA GLY A 44 9.04 6.03 -1.75
C GLY A 44 8.80 6.31 -3.23
N LEU A 45 9.13 7.52 -3.70
CA LEU A 45 9.01 7.88 -5.12
C LEU A 45 9.95 7.06 -6.01
N LYS A 46 11.12 6.68 -5.50
CA LYS A 46 12.04 5.80 -6.22
C LYS A 46 11.44 4.40 -6.43
N ILE A 47 10.68 3.89 -5.45
CA ILE A 47 9.93 2.63 -5.61
C ILE A 47 8.85 2.80 -6.66
N LEU A 48 8.05 3.87 -6.62
CA LEU A 48 7.03 4.14 -7.64
C LEU A 48 7.61 4.17 -9.05
N LEU A 49 8.73 4.88 -9.25
CA LEU A 49 9.42 4.94 -10.54
C LEU A 49 9.92 3.56 -11.01
N ASP A 50 10.36 2.68 -10.09
CA ASP A 50 10.76 1.30 -10.44
C ASP A 50 9.53 0.44 -10.77
N MET A 51 8.38 0.67 -10.10
CA MET A 51 7.10 -0.01 -10.40
C MET A 51 6.55 0.37 -11.77
N MET A 52 6.54 1.65 -12.13
CA MET A 52 6.11 2.16 -13.45
C MET A 52 6.80 1.47 -14.63
N LEU A 53 8.04 0.98 -14.44
CA LEU A 53 8.80 0.26 -15.47
C LEU A 53 8.43 -1.24 -15.57
N LYS A 54 7.50 -1.73 -14.73
CA LYS A 54 7.16 -3.16 -14.62
C LYS A 54 5.64 -3.35 -14.77
N PRO A 55 5.16 -3.65 -15.99
CA PRO A 55 3.72 -3.73 -16.26
C PRO A 55 3.01 -4.91 -15.58
N ASN A 56 3.76 -5.78 -14.92
CA ASN A 56 3.26 -6.91 -14.13
C ASN A 56 3.28 -6.65 -12.62
N ILE A 57 3.45 -5.38 -12.21
CA ILE A 57 3.23 -4.91 -10.85
C ILE A 57 1.94 -4.10 -10.82
N TYR A 58 1.02 -4.49 -9.95
CA TYR A 58 -0.30 -3.90 -9.79
C TYR A 58 -0.42 -3.21 -8.43
N PRO A 59 -0.44 -1.87 -8.40
CA PRO A 59 -0.56 -1.11 -7.16
C PRO A 59 -2.00 -1.03 -6.67
N ILE A 60 -2.18 -1.12 -5.36
CA ILE A 60 -3.43 -0.86 -4.66
C ILE A 60 -3.26 0.38 -3.79
N PHE A 61 -4.29 1.19 -3.70
CA PHE A 61 -4.24 2.49 -3.06
C PHE A 61 -4.24 2.37 -1.53
N GLY A 62 -3.23 2.94 -0.87
CA GLY A 62 -3.15 3.05 0.58
C GLY A 62 -3.53 4.45 1.09
N ASN A 63 -3.68 4.60 2.38
CA ASN A 63 -3.99 5.89 2.98
C ASN A 63 -2.82 6.89 2.86
N HIS A 64 -1.59 6.41 2.79
CA HIS A 64 -0.41 7.26 2.55
C HIS A 64 -0.37 7.78 1.12
N GLU A 65 -0.70 6.96 0.12
CA GLU A 65 -0.85 7.42 -1.26
C GLU A 65 -2.00 8.43 -1.39
N TYR A 66 -3.12 8.22 -0.69
CA TYR A 66 -4.24 9.16 -0.70
C TYR A 66 -3.83 10.53 -0.17
N ALA A 67 -3.20 10.58 1.01
CA ALA A 67 -2.73 11.83 1.60
C ALA A 67 -1.68 12.53 0.71
N ALA A 68 -0.72 11.74 0.17
CA ALA A 68 0.28 12.24 -0.75
C ALA A 68 -0.34 12.83 -2.02
N TYR A 69 -1.24 12.10 -2.67
CA TYR A 69 -1.89 12.55 -3.90
C TYR A 69 -2.62 13.90 -3.72
N GLN A 70 -3.42 14.03 -2.65
CA GLN A 70 -4.14 15.27 -2.35
C GLN A 70 -3.19 16.46 -2.16
N CYS A 71 -2.11 16.27 -1.42
CA CYS A 71 -1.15 17.34 -1.13
C CYS A 71 -0.23 17.65 -2.32
N LEU A 72 0.30 16.62 -2.99
CA LEU A 72 1.23 16.79 -4.11
C LEU A 72 0.56 17.43 -5.33
N LYS A 73 -0.69 17.09 -5.60
CA LYS A 73 -1.49 17.72 -6.67
C LYS A 73 -1.56 19.23 -6.49
N PHE A 74 -1.79 19.67 -5.25
CA PHE A 74 -1.78 21.09 -4.94
C PHE A 74 -0.39 21.74 -5.12
N LEU A 75 0.68 21.03 -4.72
CA LEU A 75 2.07 21.51 -4.85
C LEU A 75 2.55 21.60 -6.31
N MET A 76 1.80 21.01 -7.26
CA MET A 76 2.04 21.18 -8.71
C MET A 76 1.48 22.48 -9.26
N GLU A 77 0.46 23.06 -8.64
CA GLU A 77 -0.16 24.29 -9.11
C GLU A 77 0.77 25.49 -8.82
N GLU A 78 0.94 26.39 -9.80
CA GLU A 78 1.56 27.68 -9.54
C GLU A 78 0.67 28.48 -8.58
N VAL A 79 1.26 29.05 -7.53
CA VAL A 79 0.52 29.88 -6.57
C VAL A 79 0.11 31.18 -7.27
N THR A 80 -1.18 31.33 -7.55
CA THR A 80 -1.80 32.49 -8.17
C THR A 80 -2.79 33.13 -7.19
N GLU A 81 -3.23 34.39 -7.48
CA GLU A 81 -4.27 35.03 -6.66
C GLU A 81 -5.57 34.20 -6.63
N ASP A 82 -5.89 33.49 -7.72
CA ASP A 82 -7.12 32.71 -7.85
C ASP A 82 -7.07 31.36 -7.08
N ASN A 83 -5.88 30.78 -6.86
CA ASN A 83 -5.75 29.49 -6.16
C ASN A 83 -5.26 29.63 -4.70
N ILE A 84 -4.82 30.81 -4.30
CA ILE A 84 -4.42 31.08 -2.91
C ILE A 84 -5.62 30.92 -1.94
N GLU A 85 -6.85 31.12 -2.42
CA GLU A 85 -8.08 30.87 -1.66
C GLU A 85 -8.33 29.37 -1.40
N LYS A 86 -7.74 28.47 -2.20
CA LYS A 86 -7.77 27.02 -1.99
C LYS A 86 -6.84 26.57 -0.86
N LEU A 87 -5.89 27.44 -0.43
CA LEU A 87 -5.09 27.30 0.79
C LEU A 87 -5.95 27.59 2.02
N ASP A 88 -7.09 26.93 2.12
CA ASP A 88 -7.93 27.05 3.29
C ASP A 88 -7.29 26.34 4.51
N ALA A 89 -7.89 26.58 5.67
CA ALA A 89 -7.39 25.99 6.92
C ALA A 89 -7.42 24.45 6.88
N GLY A 90 -8.40 23.85 6.15
CA GLY A 90 -8.54 22.41 6.02
C GLY A 90 -7.42 21.77 5.23
N PHE A 91 -6.99 22.39 4.12
CA PHE A 91 -5.85 21.91 3.35
C PHE A 91 -4.54 21.97 4.18
N LEU A 92 -4.32 23.09 4.88
CA LEU A 92 -3.14 23.26 5.73
C LEU A 92 -3.11 22.23 6.88
N GLU A 93 -4.26 21.96 7.48
CA GLU A 93 -4.40 20.92 8.51
C GLU A 93 -4.07 19.52 7.94
N GLY A 94 -4.62 19.17 6.79
CA GLY A 94 -4.32 17.90 6.10
C GLY A 94 -2.84 17.76 5.72
N LEU A 95 -2.20 18.83 5.26
CA LEU A 95 -0.78 18.83 4.95
C LEU A 95 0.08 18.60 6.22
N LEU A 96 -0.26 19.26 7.32
CA LEU A 96 0.44 19.09 8.60
C LEU A 96 0.22 17.68 9.17
N GLU A 97 -0.99 17.15 9.04
CA GLU A 97 -1.30 15.78 9.45
C GLU A 97 -0.47 14.78 8.62
N TRP A 98 -0.46 14.92 7.29
CA TRP A 98 0.36 14.07 6.43
C TRP A 98 1.85 14.15 6.76
N GLN A 99 2.40 15.35 6.97
CA GLN A 99 3.79 15.51 7.42
C GLN A 99 4.04 14.76 8.75
N SER A 100 3.11 14.83 9.70
CA SER A 100 3.24 14.20 11.01
C SER A 100 3.31 12.67 10.97
N ILE A 101 2.70 12.05 9.97
CA ILE A 101 2.71 10.59 9.76
C ILE A 101 3.84 10.10 8.86
N GLY A 102 4.71 11.01 8.38
CA GLY A 102 5.93 10.69 7.63
C GLY A 102 6.01 11.26 6.22
N GLY A 103 5.03 12.06 5.77
CA GLY A 103 4.94 12.64 4.43
C GLY A 103 6.08 13.58 4.04
N GLN A 104 6.83 14.12 5.02
CA GLN A 104 7.96 15.00 4.73
C GLN A 104 8.99 14.35 3.82
N THR A 105 9.25 13.04 3.96
CA THR A 105 10.21 12.33 3.11
C THR A 105 9.77 12.29 1.66
N THR A 106 8.47 12.09 1.41
CA THR A 106 7.87 12.12 0.07
C THR A 106 7.93 13.51 -0.55
N ILE A 107 7.66 14.57 0.24
CA ILE A 107 7.79 15.97 -0.21
C ILE A 107 9.24 16.26 -0.62
N ASP A 108 10.20 15.83 0.18
CA ASP A 108 11.64 16.07 -0.08
C ASP A 108 12.13 15.32 -1.34
N GLU A 109 11.58 14.14 -1.64
CA GLU A 109 11.84 13.44 -2.90
C GLU A 109 11.17 14.17 -4.08
N PHE A 110 9.90 14.56 -3.94
CA PHE A 110 9.11 15.21 -4.99
C PHE A 110 9.73 16.53 -5.43
N HIS A 111 10.28 17.32 -4.50
CA HIS A 111 10.96 18.56 -4.82
C HIS A 111 12.22 18.38 -5.68
N LYS A 112 12.84 17.20 -5.68
CA LYS A 112 14.03 16.91 -6.51
C LYS A 112 13.68 16.55 -7.95
N LEU A 113 12.42 16.20 -8.22
CA LEU A 113 11.92 15.85 -9.54
C LEU A 113 11.65 17.10 -10.38
N ASN A 114 11.84 16.99 -11.68
CA ASN A 114 11.38 18.02 -12.63
C ASN A 114 9.84 17.96 -12.80
N HIS A 115 9.28 18.93 -13.51
CA HIS A 115 7.81 19.04 -13.69
C HIS A 115 7.20 17.79 -14.34
N ASP A 116 7.82 17.26 -15.39
CA ASP A 116 7.27 16.10 -16.12
C ASP A 116 7.33 14.82 -15.28
N GLU A 117 8.40 14.64 -14.50
CA GLU A 117 8.53 13.53 -13.55
C GLU A 117 7.48 13.62 -12.44
N ARG A 118 7.22 14.82 -11.91
CA ARG A 118 6.17 15.05 -10.90
C ARG A 118 4.78 14.71 -11.45
N GLN A 119 4.49 15.17 -12.68
CA GLN A 119 3.23 14.86 -13.34
C GLN A 119 3.07 13.35 -13.54
N SER A 120 4.13 12.66 -14.00
CA SER A 120 4.11 11.20 -14.19
C SER A 120 3.80 10.45 -12.90
N ILE A 121 4.31 10.92 -11.75
CA ILE A 121 3.99 10.33 -10.43
C ILE A 121 2.51 10.52 -10.10
N LEU A 122 1.95 11.71 -10.33
CA LEU A 122 0.54 11.97 -10.06
C LEU A 122 -0.37 11.13 -10.97
N ASP A 123 -0.06 11.08 -12.26
CA ASP A 123 -0.80 10.27 -13.23
C ASP A 123 -0.77 8.78 -12.83
N TYR A 124 0.38 8.27 -12.38
CA TYR A 124 0.52 6.89 -11.94
C TYR A 124 -0.26 6.60 -10.66
N LEU A 125 -0.30 7.52 -9.71
CA LEU A 125 -1.13 7.37 -8.50
C LEU A 125 -2.63 7.29 -8.83
N GLU A 126 -3.10 7.95 -9.90
CA GLU A 126 -4.49 7.86 -10.38
C GLU A 126 -4.84 6.47 -10.96
N GLU A 127 -3.84 5.69 -11.38
CA GLU A 127 -4.04 4.34 -11.91
C GLU A 127 -4.17 3.26 -10.83
N PHE A 128 -3.94 3.59 -9.55
CA PHE A 128 -4.00 2.61 -8.46
C PHE A 128 -5.43 2.12 -8.24
N SER A 129 -5.58 0.79 -8.14
CA SER A 129 -6.87 0.17 -7.79
C SER A 129 -7.20 0.38 -6.32
N LEU A 130 -8.48 0.45 -5.98
CA LEU A 130 -8.91 0.48 -4.57
C LEU A 130 -8.88 -0.90 -3.92
N PHE A 131 -9.11 -1.93 -4.71
CA PHE A 131 -9.05 -3.35 -4.32
C PHE A 131 -8.84 -4.21 -5.57
N GLU A 132 -8.44 -5.45 -5.36
CA GLU A 132 -8.39 -6.46 -6.42
C GLU A 132 -9.09 -7.75 -5.97
N THR A 133 -9.70 -8.44 -6.92
CA THR A 133 -10.28 -9.77 -6.71
C THR A 133 -9.68 -10.74 -7.71
N ILE A 134 -9.00 -11.77 -7.22
CA ILE A 134 -8.26 -12.69 -8.06
C ILE A 134 -8.45 -14.14 -7.61
N THR A 135 -8.29 -15.07 -8.54
CA THR A 135 -8.25 -16.51 -8.26
C THR A 135 -6.84 -17.04 -8.56
N VAL A 136 -6.18 -17.63 -7.58
CA VAL A 136 -4.84 -18.21 -7.71
C VAL A 136 -4.81 -19.60 -7.12
N ALA A 137 -4.32 -20.57 -7.87
CA ALA A 137 -4.21 -21.98 -7.45
C ALA A 137 -5.53 -22.57 -6.88
N GLY A 138 -6.68 -22.09 -7.37
CA GLY A 138 -8.01 -22.55 -6.93
C GLY A 138 -8.55 -21.88 -5.67
N ASN A 139 -7.84 -20.89 -5.11
CA ASN A 139 -8.31 -20.04 -4.01
C ASN A 139 -8.68 -18.65 -4.53
N ASP A 140 -9.75 -18.08 -3.99
CA ASP A 140 -10.16 -16.71 -4.28
C ASP A 140 -9.62 -15.74 -3.22
N PHE A 141 -9.14 -14.58 -3.67
CA PHE A 141 -8.58 -13.54 -2.82
C PHE A 141 -9.25 -12.19 -3.09
N VAL A 142 -9.48 -11.45 -2.02
CA VAL A 142 -9.81 -10.03 -2.02
C VAL A 142 -8.61 -9.31 -1.42
N ILE A 143 -7.94 -8.48 -2.21
CA ILE A 143 -6.78 -7.70 -1.79
C ILE A 143 -7.25 -6.26 -1.63
N VAL A 144 -7.11 -5.70 -0.42
CA VAL A 144 -7.51 -4.33 -0.08
C VAL A 144 -6.54 -3.78 0.97
N HIS A 145 -6.24 -2.49 0.92
CA HIS A 145 -5.16 -1.95 1.77
C HIS A 145 -5.45 -2.12 3.26
N ALA A 146 -6.49 -1.49 3.82
CA ALA A 146 -6.74 -1.57 5.26
C ALA A 146 -7.75 -2.65 5.64
N GLY A 147 -8.93 -2.65 5.03
CA GLY A 147 -9.98 -3.61 5.35
C GLY A 147 -11.30 -3.25 4.69
N LEU A 148 -12.40 -3.74 5.24
CA LEU A 148 -13.76 -3.48 4.77
C LEU A 148 -14.55 -2.89 5.95
N ASP A 149 -14.57 -1.55 6.07
CA ASP A 149 -15.37 -0.92 7.13
C ASP A 149 -16.86 -1.14 6.87
N ASN A 150 -17.64 -1.24 7.95
CA ASN A 150 -19.07 -1.54 7.86
C ASN A 150 -19.38 -2.79 7.01
N PHE A 151 -18.53 -3.82 7.13
CA PHE A 151 -18.62 -5.05 6.34
C PHE A 151 -20.00 -5.71 6.41
N ASN A 152 -20.55 -5.98 5.23
CA ASN A 152 -21.76 -6.76 5.03
C ASN A 152 -21.54 -7.79 3.91
N LYS A 153 -21.78 -9.08 4.19
CA LYS A 153 -21.60 -10.17 3.22
C LYS A 153 -22.40 -10.00 1.91
N SER A 154 -23.48 -9.22 1.95
CA SER A 154 -24.35 -8.98 0.78
C SER A 154 -24.00 -7.69 0.03
N ARG A 155 -23.05 -6.89 0.53
CA ARG A 155 -22.62 -5.65 -0.11
C ARG A 155 -21.53 -5.95 -1.13
N PRO A 156 -21.74 -5.61 -2.42
CA PRO A 156 -20.70 -5.71 -3.44
C PRO A 156 -19.47 -4.87 -3.04
N LEU A 157 -18.27 -5.30 -3.44
CA LEU A 157 -17.03 -4.58 -3.12
C LEU A 157 -16.99 -3.21 -3.80
N GLU A 158 -17.59 -3.09 -4.97
CA GLU A 158 -17.68 -1.86 -5.76
C GLU A 158 -18.55 -0.77 -5.09
N ASP A 159 -19.37 -1.15 -4.12
CA ASP A 159 -20.23 -0.22 -3.36
C ASP A 159 -19.51 0.40 -2.13
N TYR A 160 -18.27 -0.07 -1.80
CA TYR A 160 -17.50 0.51 -0.71
C TYR A 160 -16.84 1.81 -1.14
N GLU A 161 -16.97 2.82 -0.29
CA GLU A 161 -16.29 4.10 -0.47
C GLU A 161 -14.79 3.97 -0.21
N LEU A 162 -13.97 4.81 -0.85
CA LEU A 162 -12.51 4.82 -0.69
C LEU A 162 -12.09 4.77 0.78
N HIS A 163 -12.65 5.63 1.62
CA HIS A 163 -12.28 5.72 3.04
C HIS A 163 -12.60 4.45 3.85
N GLU A 164 -13.59 3.65 3.42
CA GLU A 164 -13.93 2.37 4.05
C GLU A 164 -12.88 1.29 3.75
N LEU A 165 -12.08 1.47 2.70
CA LEU A 165 -11.10 0.49 2.21
C LEU A 165 -9.67 0.78 2.67
N ILE A 166 -9.34 2.06 2.97
CA ILE A 166 -7.94 2.45 3.18
C ILE A 166 -7.60 2.92 4.61
N PHE A 167 -8.57 3.11 5.51
CA PHE A 167 -8.28 3.68 6.84
C PHE A 167 -8.54 2.75 8.01
N ARG A 168 -9.48 1.84 7.89
CA ARG A 168 -9.92 1.06 9.05
C ARG A 168 -9.44 -0.37 9.01
N SER A 169 -8.60 -0.71 9.98
CA SER A 169 -8.12 -2.08 10.17
C SER A 169 -9.28 -3.03 10.46
N PRO A 170 -9.22 -4.27 9.92
CA PRO A 170 -10.23 -5.27 10.15
C PRO A 170 -10.16 -5.87 11.56
N ASP A 171 -11.21 -6.55 11.96
CA ASP A 171 -11.23 -7.42 13.12
C ASP A 171 -10.62 -8.79 12.75
N TYR A 172 -9.43 -9.08 13.22
CA TYR A 172 -8.70 -10.32 12.93
C TYR A 172 -9.29 -11.57 13.59
N ASP A 173 -10.26 -11.44 14.48
CA ASP A 173 -11.01 -12.56 15.07
C ASP A 173 -12.26 -12.92 14.24
N LYS A 174 -12.63 -12.10 13.27
CA LYS A 174 -13.79 -12.28 12.41
C LYS A 174 -13.42 -13.02 11.13
N ILE A 175 -14.30 -13.92 10.67
CA ILE A 175 -14.29 -14.46 9.33
C ILE A 175 -15.12 -13.54 8.44
N TYR A 176 -14.46 -12.82 7.52
CA TYR A 176 -15.12 -11.94 6.55
C TYR A 176 -15.81 -12.76 5.46
N PHE A 177 -15.06 -13.68 4.85
CA PHE A 177 -15.52 -14.55 3.78
C PHE A 177 -15.33 -16.02 4.14
N ASP A 178 -16.32 -16.86 3.86
CA ASP A 178 -16.27 -18.29 4.14
C ASP A 178 -15.51 -19.07 3.05
N ASP A 179 -15.44 -18.50 1.84
CA ASP A 179 -15.00 -19.14 0.58
C ASP A 179 -13.77 -18.47 -0.06
N LYS A 180 -13.28 -17.36 0.50
CA LYS A 180 -12.11 -16.64 -0.03
C LYS A 180 -11.27 -16.00 1.06
N TYR A 181 -10.06 -15.62 0.72
CA TYR A 181 -9.14 -14.92 1.62
C TYR A 181 -9.31 -13.40 1.49
N LEU A 182 -9.27 -12.70 2.63
CA LEU A 182 -9.07 -11.26 2.71
C LEU A 182 -7.57 -10.99 2.92
N VAL A 183 -6.94 -10.18 2.07
CA VAL A 183 -5.52 -9.81 2.17
C VAL A 183 -5.42 -8.33 2.48
N THR A 184 -4.76 -7.98 3.59
CA THR A 184 -4.64 -6.58 4.04
C THR A 184 -3.21 -6.22 4.45
N GLY A 185 -2.92 -4.92 4.46
CA GLY A 185 -1.77 -4.26 5.05
C GLY A 185 -2.17 -3.34 6.21
N HIS A 186 -1.66 -2.10 6.19
CA HIS A 186 -2.05 -0.95 7.01
C HIS A 186 -1.76 -1.07 8.51
N LEU A 187 -2.17 -2.15 9.15
CA LEU A 187 -1.94 -2.36 10.58
C LEU A 187 -0.72 -3.27 10.79
N PRO A 188 0.38 -2.75 11.36
CA PRO A 188 1.55 -3.57 11.63
C PRO A 188 1.22 -4.82 12.42
N THR A 189 1.63 -5.98 11.91
CA THR A 189 1.30 -7.28 12.51
C THR A 189 1.80 -7.44 13.94
N ARG A 190 2.77 -6.62 14.35
CA ARG A 190 3.27 -6.55 15.74
C ARG A 190 2.22 -6.09 16.75
N VAL A 191 1.19 -5.34 16.31
CA VAL A 191 0.13 -4.83 17.20
C VAL A 191 -1.12 -5.71 17.20
N ILE A 192 -1.13 -6.80 16.44
CA ILE A 192 -2.20 -7.80 16.49
C ILE A 192 -1.98 -8.66 17.73
N ASP A 193 -2.80 -8.50 18.76
CA ASP A 193 -2.65 -9.12 20.10
C ASP A 193 -2.38 -10.63 20.07
N LYS A 194 -2.92 -11.34 19.08
CA LYS A 194 -2.79 -12.81 18.98
C LYS A 194 -1.72 -13.27 18.00
N ASN A 195 -0.96 -12.34 17.43
CA ASN A 195 0.16 -12.71 16.54
C ASN A 195 1.33 -13.21 17.36
N PRO A 196 1.70 -14.52 17.28
CA PRO A 196 2.80 -15.08 18.06
C PRO A 196 4.17 -14.63 17.55
N LYS A 197 4.23 -14.03 16.34
CA LYS A 197 5.48 -13.65 15.68
C LYS A 197 5.38 -12.22 15.14
N PRO A 198 5.64 -11.20 15.99
CA PRO A 198 5.62 -9.80 15.55
C PRO A 198 6.44 -9.56 14.29
N ASP A 199 5.99 -8.62 13.44
CA ASP A 199 6.65 -8.26 12.17
C ASP A 199 6.79 -9.40 11.16
N HIS A 200 5.92 -10.40 11.28
CA HIS A 200 5.75 -11.45 10.28
C HIS A 200 4.30 -11.51 9.84
N ILE A 201 4.07 -12.05 8.66
CA ILE A 201 2.75 -12.26 8.09
C ILE A 201 1.88 -13.04 9.08
N TYR A 202 0.65 -12.58 9.26
CA TYR A 202 -0.30 -13.23 10.16
C TYR A 202 -1.49 -13.76 9.40
N ILE A 203 -1.67 -15.09 9.41
CA ILE A 203 -2.75 -15.77 8.71
C ILE A 203 -3.69 -16.41 9.71
N LYS A 204 -4.95 -15.96 9.70
CA LYS A 204 -6.02 -16.51 10.56
C LYS A 204 -7.39 -16.18 9.98
N ASN A 205 -8.37 -17.07 10.16
CA ASN A 205 -9.78 -16.81 9.79
C ASN A 205 -9.97 -16.39 8.32
N ASN A 206 -9.27 -17.04 7.37
CA ASN A 206 -9.22 -16.68 5.96
C ASN A 206 -8.77 -15.21 5.75
N HIS A 207 -7.91 -14.71 6.63
CA HIS A 207 -7.36 -13.37 6.55
C HIS A 207 -5.82 -13.43 6.58
N ILE A 208 -5.20 -12.70 5.69
CA ILE A 208 -3.73 -12.57 5.55
C ILE A 208 -3.38 -11.10 5.81
N ALA A 209 -2.70 -10.83 6.93
CA ALA A 209 -2.20 -9.51 7.28
C ALA A 209 -0.70 -9.41 6.91
N LEU A 210 -0.35 -8.42 6.07
CA LEU A 210 0.96 -8.34 5.41
C LEU A 210 1.87 -7.22 5.94
N ASP A 211 1.37 -6.23 6.69
CA ASP A 211 2.22 -5.16 7.19
C ASP A 211 3.19 -5.67 8.25
N CYS A 212 4.40 -6.01 7.83
CA CYS A 212 5.47 -6.48 8.71
C CYS A 212 6.30 -5.33 9.31
N GLY A 213 5.76 -4.11 9.34
CA GLY A 213 6.28 -2.97 10.08
C GLY A 213 7.50 -2.29 9.47
N ALA A 214 7.71 -2.36 8.14
CA ALA A 214 8.86 -1.72 7.50
C ALA A 214 8.97 -0.23 7.85
N GLY A 215 7.86 0.51 7.83
CA GLY A 215 7.80 1.93 8.24
C GLY A 215 8.10 2.21 9.72
N PHE A 216 8.27 1.19 10.54
CA PHE A 216 8.52 1.28 11.99
C PHE A 216 9.75 0.45 12.43
N GLY A 217 10.71 0.25 11.52
CA GLY A 217 11.93 -0.51 11.79
C GLY A 217 11.75 -2.04 11.80
N GLY A 218 10.59 -2.51 11.39
CA GLY A 218 10.31 -3.92 11.07
C GLY A 218 10.95 -4.32 9.74
N GLN A 219 10.20 -5.01 8.89
CA GLN A 219 10.68 -5.53 7.61
C GLN A 219 9.56 -5.50 6.55
N VAL A 220 9.92 -5.60 5.27
CA VAL A 220 8.96 -5.87 4.21
C VAL A 220 8.63 -7.36 4.22
N GLY A 221 7.33 -7.68 4.23
CA GLY A 221 6.80 -9.03 4.04
C GLY A 221 6.22 -9.21 2.64
N CYS A 222 6.35 -10.40 2.08
CA CYS A 222 5.75 -10.79 0.82
C CYS A 222 5.25 -12.24 0.90
N ILE A 223 4.10 -12.52 0.31
CA ILE A 223 3.54 -13.86 0.24
C ILE A 223 3.33 -14.29 -1.21
N CYS A 224 3.65 -15.55 -1.52
CA CYS A 224 3.25 -16.21 -2.75
C CYS A 224 1.85 -16.81 -2.56
N LEU A 225 0.86 -16.36 -3.35
CA LEU A 225 -0.52 -16.84 -3.24
C LEU A 225 -0.72 -18.25 -3.81
N ASP A 226 0.21 -18.74 -4.62
CA ASP A 226 0.13 -20.09 -5.21
C ASP A 226 0.36 -21.19 -4.18
N ASN A 227 1.19 -20.94 -3.15
CA ASN A 227 1.62 -21.95 -2.18
C ASN A 227 1.71 -21.46 -0.74
N PHE A 228 1.37 -20.17 -0.50
CA PHE A 228 1.46 -19.47 0.80
C PHE A 228 2.89 -19.38 1.36
N GLU A 229 3.92 -19.46 0.52
CA GLU A 229 5.31 -19.25 0.92
C GLU A 229 5.55 -17.77 1.27
N GLU A 230 6.18 -17.53 2.42
CA GLU A 230 6.44 -16.21 2.96
C GLU A 230 7.90 -15.80 2.72
N PHE A 231 8.13 -14.53 2.38
CA PHE A 231 9.45 -13.94 2.16
C PHE A 231 9.60 -12.67 2.99
N TYR A 232 10.77 -12.43 3.54
CA TYR A 232 11.03 -11.28 4.40
C TYR A 232 12.32 -10.57 4.02
N SER A 233 12.31 -9.23 4.03
CA SER A 233 13.47 -8.45 3.56
C SER A 233 14.71 -8.59 4.42
N LYS A 234 14.59 -9.07 5.66
CA LYS A 234 15.71 -9.29 6.59
C LYS A 234 16.23 -10.73 6.62
N ASP A 235 15.67 -11.65 5.86
CA ASP A 235 16.09 -13.05 5.78
C ASP A 235 17.28 -13.26 4.80
N ILE A 236 18.23 -12.32 4.76
CA ILE A 236 19.43 -12.39 3.89
C ILE A 236 20.67 -12.71 4.70
#